data_eecdaf4f0fdee24f0f722261db59c408
#
_entry.id   eecdaf4f0fdee24f0f722261db59c408
#
_cell.length_a   1.000
_cell.length_b   1.000
_cell.length_c   1.000
_cell.angle_alpha   90.00
_cell.angle_beta   90.00
_cell.angle_gamma   90.00
#
_symmetry.space_group_name_H-M   'P 1'
#
loop_
_entity.id
_entity.type
_entity.pdbx_description
1 polymer ?
#
loop_
_entity_poly.entity_id
_entity_poly.type
_entity_poly.pdbx_seq_one_letter_code
_entity_poly.pdbx_strand_id
1 'polypeptide(L)'
;MSDELPAGATTHVDGVGYSLSATVLESRDANAHADFYRRLLGWTTIDEEPGWVILRPPGGGSGLSFSTDELYEPPVWPAQPGAQQMQDHLDIHVDDLSAAVERALACGATLAEYQPQDDVRVLVDPAGHLFCHFES
;
A
#
# COMPACT_ATOMS: atom_id res chain seq x y z
N MET A 1 1.72 16.18 -14.44
CA MET A 1 1.90 16.16 -12.99
C MET A 1 0.88 17.05 -12.30
N SER A 2 0.11 16.51 -11.45
CA SER A 2 -0.93 17.27 -10.80
C SER A 2 -0.45 17.83 -9.47
N ASP A 3 -0.78 19.10 -9.23
CA ASP A 3 -0.50 19.75 -7.95
C ASP A 3 -1.77 19.91 -7.12
N GLU A 4 -2.86 19.28 -7.55
CA GLU A 4 -4.15 19.42 -6.89
C GLU A 4 -4.16 18.83 -5.47
N LEU A 5 -3.42 17.73 -5.28
CA LEU A 5 -3.30 17.11 -3.98
C LEU A 5 -1.83 17.09 -3.58
N PRO A 6 -1.45 17.88 -2.60
CA PRO A 6 -0.05 17.96 -2.21
C PRO A 6 0.46 16.63 -1.63
N ALA A 7 1.76 16.44 -1.71
CA ALA A 7 2.44 15.33 -1.06
C ALA A 7 2.36 15.51 0.46
N GLY A 8 3.09 14.71 1.21
CA GLY A 8 3.15 14.83 2.65
C GLY A 8 3.71 16.18 3.08
N ALA A 9 3.70 16.42 4.38
CA ALA A 9 4.19 17.67 4.95
C ALA A 9 5.63 17.91 4.53
N THR A 10 5.97 19.19 4.32
CA THR A 10 7.32 19.60 3.94
C THR A 10 8.11 19.93 5.20
N THR A 11 9.31 19.38 5.30
CA THR A 11 10.27 19.76 6.33
C THR A 11 11.46 20.41 5.66
N HIS A 12 12.18 21.24 6.41
CA HIS A 12 13.35 21.92 5.87
C HIS A 12 14.58 21.57 6.71
N VAL A 13 15.65 21.18 6.02
CA VAL A 13 16.92 20.89 6.66
C VAL A 13 18.00 21.58 5.85
N ASP A 14 18.78 22.43 6.50
CA ASP A 14 19.85 23.17 5.85
C ASP A 14 19.37 23.91 4.60
N GLY A 15 18.18 24.50 4.68
CA GLY A 15 17.61 25.30 3.59
C GLY A 15 16.98 24.50 2.47
N VAL A 16 16.94 23.17 2.57
CA VAL A 16 16.36 22.30 1.55
C VAL A 16 15.00 21.78 2.05
N GLY A 17 13.99 21.92 1.21
CA GLY A 17 12.64 21.42 1.52
C GLY A 17 12.50 19.97 1.07
N TYR A 18 11.94 19.13 1.93
CA TYR A 18 11.70 17.71 1.66
C TYR A 18 10.26 17.36 1.93
N SER A 19 9.66 16.57 1.06
CA SER A 19 8.35 15.99 1.32
C SER A 19 8.32 14.58 0.73
N LEU A 20 7.75 13.64 1.46
CA LEU A 20 7.61 12.28 0.95
C LEU A 20 6.42 12.25 0.00
N SER A 21 6.67 12.02 -1.28
CA SER A 21 5.62 12.01 -2.28
C SER A 21 4.79 10.72 -2.22
N ALA A 22 5.46 9.58 -2.20
CA ALA A 22 4.74 8.31 -2.24
C ALA A 22 5.64 7.15 -1.85
N THR A 23 5.00 6.05 -1.48
CA THR A 23 5.62 4.74 -1.45
C THR A 23 5.29 4.07 -2.78
N VAL A 24 6.27 3.53 -3.46
CA VAL A 24 6.04 2.84 -4.73
C VAL A 24 5.98 1.34 -4.49
N LEU A 25 4.90 0.72 -4.91
CA LEU A 25 4.73 -0.73 -4.82
C LEU A 25 4.88 -1.33 -6.20
N GLU A 26 5.72 -2.36 -6.30
CA GLU A 26 5.95 -3.07 -7.55
C GLU A 26 5.04 -4.28 -7.63
N SER A 27 4.61 -4.63 -8.83
CA SER A 27 3.87 -5.86 -9.07
C SER A 27 3.95 -6.19 -10.55
N ARG A 28 3.40 -7.31 -10.94
CA ARG A 28 3.39 -7.68 -12.36
C ARG A 28 2.31 -6.94 -13.14
N ASP A 29 1.35 -6.32 -12.44
CA ASP A 29 0.28 -5.56 -13.06
C ASP A 29 -0.07 -4.37 -12.18
N ALA A 30 0.60 -3.24 -12.41
CA ALA A 30 0.43 -2.04 -11.61
C ALA A 30 -1.01 -1.53 -11.61
N ASN A 31 -1.68 -1.61 -12.74
CA ASN A 31 -3.03 -1.07 -12.87
C ASN A 31 -4.05 -1.87 -12.06
N ALA A 32 -3.95 -3.20 -12.08
CA ALA A 32 -4.80 -4.05 -11.27
C ALA A 32 -4.49 -3.89 -9.78
N HIS A 33 -3.19 -3.76 -9.45
CA HIS A 33 -2.75 -3.57 -8.07
C HIS A 33 -3.29 -2.24 -7.51
N ALA A 34 -3.16 -1.17 -8.29
CA ALA A 34 -3.68 0.14 -7.89
C ALA A 34 -5.20 0.11 -7.72
N ASP A 35 -5.91 -0.64 -8.58
CA ASP A 35 -7.36 -0.72 -8.48
C ASP A 35 -7.80 -1.29 -7.13
N PHE A 36 -7.09 -2.28 -6.62
CA PHE A 36 -7.38 -2.83 -5.29
C PHE A 36 -7.28 -1.74 -4.22
N TYR A 37 -6.18 -0.97 -4.19
CA TYR A 37 -6.00 0.05 -3.18
C TYR A 37 -6.93 1.25 -3.37
N ARG A 38 -7.27 1.56 -4.62
CA ARG A 38 -8.27 2.60 -4.91
C ARG A 38 -9.60 2.25 -4.26
N ARG A 39 -10.02 1.00 -4.40
CA ARG A 39 -11.28 0.53 -3.82
C ARG A 39 -11.19 0.39 -2.30
N LEU A 40 -10.07 -0.11 -1.81
CA LEU A 40 -9.89 -0.32 -0.38
C LEU A 40 -9.87 1.00 0.39
N LEU A 41 -9.06 1.94 -0.08
CA LEU A 41 -8.79 3.18 0.65
C LEU A 41 -9.68 4.35 0.23
N GLY A 42 -10.32 4.27 -0.93
CA GLY A 42 -11.12 5.38 -1.44
C GLY A 42 -10.27 6.57 -1.87
N TRP A 43 -9.03 6.32 -2.27
CA TRP A 43 -8.10 7.39 -2.63
C TRP A 43 -8.30 7.86 -4.06
N THR A 44 -7.82 9.08 -4.32
CA THR A 44 -7.96 9.74 -5.62
C THR A 44 -6.84 9.31 -6.56
N THR A 45 -7.21 8.99 -7.80
CA THR A 45 -6.24 8.72 -8.86
C THR A 45 -5.70 10.05 -9.38
N ILE A 46 -4.40 10.25 -9.23
CA ILE A 46 -3.72 11.46 -9.70
C ILE A 46 -3.26 11.28 -11.15
N ASP A 47 -2.78 10.09 -11.47
CA ASP A 47 -2.31 9.77 -12.81
C ASP A 47 -2.44 8.27 -13.01
N GLU A 48 -2.76 7.88 -14.23
CA GLU A 48 -2.85 6.46 -14.57
C GLU A 48 -2.45 6.25 -16.02
N GLU A 49 -1.43 5.42 -16.22
CA GLU A 49 -0.94 4.99 -17.52
C GLU A 49 -0.73 3.50 -17.46
N PRO A 50 -0.61 2.81 -18.60
CA PRO A 50 -0.26 1.40 -18.55
C PRO A 50 1.06 1.20 -17.79
N GLY A 51 1.02 0.44 -16.72
CA GLY A 51 2.20 0.13 -15.92
C GLY A 51 2.60 1.16 -14.86
N TRP A 52 1.83 2.24 -14.71
CA TRP A 52 2.13 3.25 -13.70
C TRP A 52 0.86 3.95 -13.22
N VAL A 53 0.65 3.98 -11.90
CA VAL A 53 -0.52 4.64 -11.31
C VAL A 53 -0.09 5.39 -10.05
N ILE A 54 -0.65 6.57 -9.84
CA ILE A 54 -0.43 7.37 -8.63
C ILE A 54 -1.77 7.59 -7.94
N LEU A 55 -1.84 7.21 -6.67
CA LEU A 55 -3.01 7.47 -5.83
C LEU A 55 -2.61 8.36 -4.66
N ARG A 56 -3.52 9.25 -4.23
CA ARG A 56 -3.32 10.07 -3.03
C ARG A 56 -4.59 10.15 -2.21
N PRO A 57 -4.44 10.34 -0.88
CA PRO A 57 -5.61 10.57 -0.02
C PRO A 57 -6.37 11.80 -0.48
N PRO A 58 -7.70 11.81 -0.40
CA PRO A 58 -8.49 12.96 -0.86
C PRO A 58 -8.09 14.30 -0.25
N GLY A 59 -7.62 14.31 0.98
CA GLY A 59 -7.17 15.55 1.63
C GLY A 59 -5.71 15.90 1.39
N GLY A 60 -5.02 15.12 0.52
CA GLY A 60 -3.60 15.27 0.30
C GLY A 60 -2.80 14.44 1.29
N GLY A 61 -1.48 14.46 1.15
CA GLY A 61 -0.56 13.68 1.95
C GLY A 61 0.24 12.73 1.10
N SER A 62 1.12 11.97 1.74
CA SER A 62 1.94 10.99 1.05
C SER A 62 1.04 9.93 0.40
N GLY A 63 1.34 9.57 -0.84
CA GLY A 63 0.51 8.67 -1.61
C GLY A 63 1.10 7.29 -1.79
N LEU A 64 0.46 6.53 -2.67
CA LEU A 64 0.96 5.25 -3.15
C LEU A 64 1.08 5.35 -4.65
N SER A 65 2.21 4.86 -5.17
CA SER A 65 2.39 4.72 -6.61
C SER A 65 2.58 3.24 -6.91
N PHE A 66 2.23 2.86 -8.12
CA PHE A 66 2.27 1.45 -8.52
C PHE A 66 3.02 1.34 -9.83
N SER A 67 3.98 0.45 -9.87
CA SER A 67 4.84 0.27 -11.03
C SER A 67 4.87 -1.21 -11.43
N THR A 68 4.81 -1.47 -12.73
CA THR A 68 4.90 -2.84 -13.23
C THR A 68 6.36 -3.25 -13.35
N ASP A 69 6.68 -4.40 -12.76
CA ASP A 69 7.98 -5.04 -12.88
C ASP A 69 7.73 -6.51 -13.19
N GLU A 70 8.11 -6.93 -14.37
CA GLU A 70 7.85 -8.28 -14.83
C GLU A 70 8.62 -9.34 -14.04
N LEU A 71 9.65 -8.92 -13.32
CA LEU A 71 10.44 -9.82 -12.47
C LEU A 71 9.98 -9.84 -11.02
N TYR A 72 8.96 -9.08 -10.69
CA TYR A 72 8.44 -9.04 -9.33
C TYR A 72 8.00 -10.41 -8.85
N GLU A 73 8.41 -10.76 -7.62
CA GLU A 73 7.95 -11.96 -6.94
C GLU A 73 7.41 -11.58 -5.56
N PRO A 74 6.27 -12.14 -5.17
CA PRO A 74 5.71 -11.80 -3.87
C PRO A 74 6.57 -12.33 -2.73
N PRO A 75 6.60 -11.61 -1.59
CA PRO A 75 7.32 -12.07 -0.43
C PRO A 75 6.68 -13.31 0.18
N VAL A 76 7.49 -14.07 0.91
CA VAL A 76 7.03 -15.24 1.65
C VAL A 76 6.81 -14.81 3.11
N TRP A 77 5.64 -15.15 3.65
CA TRP A 77 5.28 -14.83 5.03
C TRP A 77 4.82 -16.09 5.75
N PRO A 78 5.29 -16.38 6.95
CA PRO A 78 6.36 -15.64 7.65
C PRO A 78 7.71 -15.81 6.96
N ALA A 79 8.64 -14.90 7.27
CA ALA A 79 9.96 -14.88 6.61
C ALA A 79 10.70 -16.18 6.85
N GLN A 80 11.40 -16.63 5.82
CA GLN A 80 12.19 -17.88 5.87
C GLN A 80 13.52 -17.67 5.15
N PRO A 81 14.58 -18.31 5.63
CA PRO A 81 15.89 -18.19 4.96
C PRO A 81 15.79 -18.66 3.51
N GLY A 82 16.40 -17.91 2.62
CA GLY A 82 16.45 -18.26 1.20
C GLY A 82 15.18 -17.97 0.41
N ALA A 83 14.11 -17.51 1.06
CA ALA A 83 12.87 -17.14 0.39
C ALA A 83 12.84 -15.63 0.12
N GLN A 84 11.96 -15.21 -0.78
CA GLN A 84 11.78 -13.80 -1.11
C GLN A 84 11.35 -13.03 0.14
N GLN A 85 12.11 -12.01 0.48
CA GLN A 85 11.85 -11.23 1.68
C GLN A 85 10.81 -10.15 1.43
N MET A 86 10.06 -9.85 2.49
CA MET A 86 9.21 -8.68 2.52
C MET A 86 10.11 -7.52 2.96
N GLN A 87 10.49 -6.66 2.03
CA GLN A 87 11.34 -5.52 2.36
C GLN A 87 10.58 -4.48 3.16
N ASP A 88 9.32 -4.25 2.78
CA ASP A 88 8.45 -3.26 3.38
C ASP A 88 7.02 -3.76 3.38
N HIS A 89 6.19 -3.19 4.22
CA HIS A 89 4.76 -3.43 4.19
C HIS A 89 4.04 -2.16 4.62
N LEU A 90 2.76 -2.07 4.28
CA LEU A 90 1.93 -0.94 4.69
C LEU A 90 1.27 -1.25 6.02
N ASP A 91 1.29 -0.28 6.94
CA ASP A 91 0.50 -0.34 8.17
C ASP A 91 -0.64 0.64 8.01
N ILE A 92 -1.85 0.13 8.03
CA ILE A 92 -3.05 0.96 7.82
C ILE A 92 -3.87 0.94 9.11
N HIS A 93 -3.97 2.12 9.74
CA HIS A 93 -4.81 2.28 10.91
C HIS A 93 -6.28 2.29 10.48
N VAL A 94 -7.09 1.53 11.20
CA VAL A 94 -8.54 1.47 10.94
C VAL A 94 -9.28 1.70 12.25
N ASP A 95 -10.51 2.16 12.17
CA ASP A 95 -11.30 2.44 13.36
C ASP A 95 -12.09 1.22 13.85
N ASP A 96 -12.21 0.19 13.02
CA ASP A 96 -12.92 -1.04 13.36
C ASP A 96 -12.21 -2.19 12.65
N LEU A 97 -11.39 -2.91 13.40
CA LEU A 97 -10.52 -3.95 12.81
C LEU A 97 -11.33 -5.06 12.15
N SER A 98 -12.36 -5.54 12.82
CA SER A 98 -13.17 -6.64 12.29
C SER A 98 -13.85 -6.25 10.98
N ALA A 99 -14.46 -5.07 10.94
CA ALA A 99 -15.12 -4.58 9.73
C ALA A 99 -14.11 -4.33 8.62
N ALA A 100 -12.93 -3.80 8.97
CA ALA A 100 -11.89 -3.51 7.99
C ALA A 100 -11.36 -4.79 7.34
N VAL A 101 -11.20 -5.84 8.12
CA VAL A 101 -10.74 -7.13 7.57
C VAL A 101 -11.78 -7.69 6.61
N GLU A 102 -13.06 -7.68 6.99
CA GLU A 102 -14.12 -8.17 6.11
C GLU A 102 -14.13 -7.40 4.80
N ARG A 103 -13.99 -6.08 4.88
CA ARG A 103 -14.01 -5.25 3.70
C ARG A 103 -12.79 -5.49 2.81
N ALA A 104 -11.62 -5.67 3.41
CA ALA A 104 -10.41 -5.99 2.66
C ALA A 104 -10.57 -7.31 1.89
N LEU A 105 -11.14 -8.32 2.53
CA LEU A 105 -11.40 -9.59 1.87
C LEU A 105 -12.39 -9.43 0.71
N ALA A 106 -13.42 -8.62 0.90
CA ALA A 106 -14.39 -8.35 -0.15
C ALA A 106 -13.74 -7.63 -1.34
N CYS A 107 -12.70 -6.81 -1.09
CA CYS A 107 -11.97 -6.11 -2.14
C CYS A 107 -10.95 -7.02 -2.87
N GLY A 108 -10.68 -8.20 -2.36
CA GLY A 108 -9.79 -9.15 -3.02
C GLY A 108 -8.54 -9.53 -2.25
N ALA A 109 -8.37 -9.02 -1.03
CA ALA A 109 -7.25 -9.43 -0.19
C ALA A 109 -7.51 -10.82 0.40
N THR A 110 -6.45 -11.44 0.91
CA THR A 110 -6.58 -12.68 1.68
C THR A 110 -5.96 -12.46 3.05
N LEU A 111 -6.47 -13.18 4.04
CA LEU A 111 -5.92 -13.11 5.39
C LEU A 111 -4.72 -14.04 5.47
N ALA A 112 -3.59 -13.54 5.94
CA ALA A 112 -2.41 -14.39 6.11
C ALA A 112 -2.69 -15.42 7.20
N GLU A 113 -2.12 -16.61 7.04
CA GLU A 113 -2.31 -17.68 8.00
C GLU A 113 -1.63 -17.36 9.32
N TYR A 114 -0.39 -16.88 9.28
CA TYR A 114 0.36 -16.54 10.47
C TYR A 114 0.03 -15.13 10.95
N GLN A 115 -0.51 -15.03 12.17
CA GLN A 115 -0.91 -13.77 12.80
C GLN A 115 -0.17 -13.61 14.13
N PRO A 116 0.94 -12.86 14.14
CA PRO A 116 1.77 -12.77 15.36
C PRO A 116 1.18 -11.94 16.48
N GLN A 117 0.18 -11.08 16.21
CA GLN A 117 -0.36 -10.16 17.22
C GLN A 117 -1.88 -10.19 17.22
N ASP A 118 -2.48 -9.97 18.41
CA ASP A 118 -3.93 -10.02 18.55
C ASP A 118 -4.65 -8.80 18.01
N ASP A 119 -4.00 -7.64 18.06
CA ASP A 119 -4.61 -6.35 17.68
C ASP A 119 -4.20 -5.88 16.29
N VAL A 120 -3.50 -6.72 15.55
CA VAL A 120 -3.07 -6.43 14.19
C VAL A 120 -3.46 -7.63 13.32
N ARG A 121 -3.91 -7.35 12.10
CA ARG A 121 -4.15 -8.43 11.13
C ARG A 121 -3.26 -8.25 9.94
N VAL A 122 -2.52 -9.30 9.62
CA VAL A 122 -1.67 -9.36 8.43
C VAL A 122 -2.51 -9.86 7.28
N LEU A 123 -2.53 -9.08 6.21
CA LEU A 123 -3.30 -9.40 5.01
C LEU A 123 -2.35 -9.43 3.81
N VAL A 124 -2.82 -10.06 2.75
CA VAL A 124 -2.07 -10.17 1.50
C VAL A 124 -2.90 -9.54 0.41
N ASP A 125 -2.34 -8.58 -0.30
CA ASP A 125 -3.08 -7.95 -1.40
C ASP A 125 -3.06 -8.84 -2.65
N PRO A 126 -3.83 -8.50 -3.69
CA PRO A 126 -3.90 -9.36 -4.88
C PRO A 126 -2.56 -9.58 -5.60
N ALA A 127 -1.59 -8.71 -5.39
CA ALA A 127 -0.26 -8.88 -5.98
C ALA A 127 0.67 -9.70 -5.10
N GLY A 128 0.25 -10.01 -3.86
CA GLY A 128 1.06 -10.77 -2.92
C GLY A 128 1.84 -9.93 -1.93
N HIS A 129 1.70 -8.61 -1.96
CA HIS A 129 2.30 -7.76 -0.93
C HIS A 129 1.56 -7.92 0.38
N LEU A 130 2.30 -7.87 1.47
CA LEU A 130 1.74 -7.90 2.81
C LEU A 130 1.36 -6.49 3.23
N PHE A 131 0.24 -6.37 3.91
CA PHE A 131 -0.13 -5.13 4.58
C PHE A 131 -0.88 -5.48 5.85
N CYS A 132 -0.88 -4.55 6.79
CA CYS A 132 -1.51 -4.77 8.08
C CYS A 132 -2.63 -3.77 8.29
N HIS A 133 -3.69 -4.23 8.93
CA HIS A 133 -4.70 -3.36 9.53
C HIS A 133 -4.53 -3.43 11.03
N PHE A 134 -4.59 -2.30 11.70
CA PHE A 134 -4.51 -2.27 13.15
C PHE A 134 -5.45 -1.21 13.72
N GLU A 135 -5.88 -1.46 14.96
CA GLU A 135 -6.77 -0.58 15.69
C GLU A 135 -6.06 -0.23 16.98
N SER A 136 -6.03 1.03 17.34
CA SER A 136 -5.32 1.48 18.54
C SER A 136 -6.26 1.86 19.66
#